data_102ac3cb0d26341b5fc1147f88e208a9
#
_entry.id   102ac3cb0d26341b5fc1147f88e208a9
#
_cell.length_a   1.000
_cell.length_b   1.000
_cell.length_c   1.000
_cell.angle_alpha   90.00
_cell.angle_beta   90.00
_cell.angle_gamma   90.00
#
_symmetry.space_group_name_H-M   'P 1'
#
loop_
_entity.id
_entity.type
_entity.pdbx_description
1 polymer ?
#
loop_
_entity_poly.entity_id
_entity_poly.type
_entity_poly.pdbx_seq_one_letter_code
_entity_poly.pdbx_strand_id
1 'polypeptide(L)'
;MKPVPTMINRRGALAAALALPVGLAALAVRAAPGVDEPPLPQAPRPLLLPTLAQHTLDNGLTLVVAPRERLPVVSLTLLVRAGPEADPAGQPGVAAMTAALWPKGATRGGRRVGAAELARQAEALGGALDAHSSWGASTLTMTVTTPRTEEALALMADVLRRPLLAADELERARAQAIDGLRVTLGNPGEVAALALRRCFWGDVPHGRVAPPAAVQRLQRQHLLAFQAQWVRPDRVALVLAGDITPEQGRALAQRLLGDWRAPADAAPTLALAAPASLANPLVLIDMPGSGQSGVAVAAPFVASTAADRRIGLVANAVLGGGYSARLNQEVRIKRGLSYGAFSSAEAFAGGGMVSAQTQTNHPNAAQVLQLLRGEITRLADAPPAADELAARQATLIGSFGRRLETTAGLSALVVGQLVNGRPLADLATHVPEIAAVTPAQVQAFARAHWAAAALRAVVVGDLAAAGDSLAVLAPQALRLTMAQLDLERPGLRKTP
;
A
#
# COMPACT_ATOMS: atom_id res chain seq x y z
N MET A 1 -18.50 -47.68 -49.57
CA MET A 1 -18.65 -49.14 -49.66
C MET A 1 -17.69 -49.79 -48.69
N LYS A 2 -18.28 -50.61 -47.88
CA LYS A 2 -17.79 -51.57 -46.85
C LYS A 2 -17.97 -51.14 -45.42
N PRO A 3 -18.35 -52.07 -44.59
CA PRO A 3 -19.40 -51.83 -43.61
C PRO A 3 -18.92 -51.91 -42.16
N VAL A 4 -19.81 -51.43 -41.26
CA VAL A 4 -19.83 -51.60 -39.81
C VAL A 4 -19.96 -53.06 -39.41
N PRO A 5 -19.32 -53.56 -38.37
CA PRO A 5 -19.81 -54.74 -37.67
C PRO A 5 -20.36 -54.38 -36.27
N THR A 6 -21.49 -54.91 -36.13
CA THR A 6 -22.51 -55.17 -35.16
C THR A 6 -22.01 -55.54 -33.73
N MET A 7 -22.80 -55.08 -32.77
CA MET A 7 -22.84 -55.55 -31.35
C MET A 7 -22.94 -57.07 -31.25
N ILE A 8 -22.28 -57.62 -30.24
CA ILE A 8 -22.66 -58.93 -29.65
C ILE A 8 -22.90 -58.79 -28.18
N ASN A 9 -24.18 -58.96 -27.85
CA ASN A 9 -24.71 -59.12 -26.51
C ASN A 9 -24.55 -60.57 -26.10
N ARG A 10 -23.97 -60.87 -24.94
CA ARG A 10 -24.08 -62.20 -24.31
C ARG A 10 -24.37 -62.02 -22.81
N ARG A 11 -25.67 -62.15 -22.53
CA ARG A 11 -26.17 -62.66 -21.24
C ARG A 11 -26.09 -64.18 -21.29
N GLY A 12 -25.71 -64.72 -20.12
CA GLY A 12 -26.15 -66.10 -19.81
C GLY A 12 -25.07 -67.00 -19.20
N ALA A 13 -25.28 -67.25 -17.91
CA ALA A 13 -25.13 -68.51 -17.20
C ALA A 13 -23.69 -69.03 -16.93
N LEU A 14 -23.27 -69.31 -15.72
CA LEU A 14 -23.72 -70.33 -14.82
C LEU A 14 -22.97 -70.27 -13.47
N ALA A 15 -23.67 -70.54 -12.42
CA ALA A 15 -23.18 -70.70 -11.06
C ALA A 15 -22.39 -71.98 -10.93
N ALA A 16 -21.27 -71.94 -10.20
CA ALA A 16 -20.73 -73.06 -9.44
C ALA A 16 -19.94 -72.56 -8.24
N ALA A 17 -20.34 -72.98 -7.11
CA ALA A 17 -19.84 -72.70 -5.78
C ALA A 17 -18.39 -73.19 -5.56
N LEU A 18 -17.61 -72.38 -4.92
CA LEU A 18 -16.52 -72.84 -4.02
C LEU A 18 -16.42 -71.74 -2.89
N ALA A 19 -16.95 -72.17 -1.75
CA ALA A 19 -16.81 -71.44 -0.51
C ALA A 19 -15.38 -71.64 0.02
N LEU A 20 -14.63 -70.53 0.03
CA LEU A 20 -13.42 -70.35 0.85
C LEU A 20 -13.67 -69.19 1.80
N PRO A 21 -13.44 -69.38 3.11
CA PRO A 21 -13.56 -68.26 4.04
C PRO A 21 -12.33 -67.38 3.85
N VAL A 22 -12.49 -66.29 3.05
CA VAL A 22 -11.53 -65.18 3.07
C VAL A 22 -11.83 -64.40 4.35
N GLY A 23 -11.01 -64.65 5.38
CA GLY A 23 -10.98 -63.81 6.55
C GLY A 23 -10.73 -62.37 6.10
N LEU A 24 -11.74 -61.53 6.22
CA LEU A 24 -11.57 -60.06 6.19
C LEU A 24 -10.72 -59.68 7.41
N ALA A 25 -9.39 -59.75 7.26
CA ALA A 25 -8.53 -58.91 8.06
C ALA A 25 -8.86 -57.48 7.65
N ALA A 26 -9.73 -56.84 8.38
CA ALA A 26 -9.86 -55.40 8.37
C ALA A 26 -8.48 -54.84 8.75
N LEU A 27 -7.68 -54.54 7.75
CA LEU A 27 -6.55 -53.62 7.90
C LEU A 27 -7.18 -52.31 8.33
N ALA A 28 -7.29 -52.13 9.66
CA ALA A 28 -7.44 -50.82 10.23
C ALA A 28 -6.24 -50.00 9.71
N VAL A 29 -6.44 -49.27 8.63
CA VAL A 29 -5.54 -48.19 8.27
C VAL A 29 -5.64 -47.23 9.47
N ARG A 30 -4.73 -47.42 10.41
CA ARG A 30 -4.45 -46.41 11.41
C ARG A 30 -4.02 -45.19 10.57
N ALA A 31 -4.91 -44.24 10.42
CA ALA A 31 -4.52 -42.90 10.01
C ALA A 31 -3.31 -42.53 10.88
N ALA A 32 -2.18 -42.24 10.26
CA ALA A 32 -1.03 -41.79 11.01
C ALA A 32 -1.48 -40.61 11.85
N PRO A 33 -1.26 -40.60 13.18
CA PRO A 33 -1.67 -39.48 13.99
C PRO A 33 -0.97 -38.25 13.47
N GLY A 34 -1.72 -37.25 13.05
CA GLY A 34 -1.19 -35.94 12.63
C GLY A 34 -1.43 -35.51 11.18
N VAL A 35 -2.15 -36.30 10.36
CA VAL A 35 -2.45 -35.87 8.96
C VAL A 35 -3.53 -34.80 8.92
N ASP A 36 -4.41 -34.73 9.90
CA ASP A 36 -5.51 -33.74 10.00
C ASP A 36 -5.18 -32.55 10.89
N GLU A 37 -4.06 -32.57 11.62
CA GLU A 37 -3.64 -31.44 12.43
C GLU A 37 -2.50 -30.69 11.72
N PRO A 38 -2.62 -29.34 11.58
CA PRO A 38 -1.53 -28.54 11.06
C PRO A 38 -0.27 -28.78 11.92
N PRO A 39 0.92 -28.86 11.32
CA PRO A 39 2.15 -29.00 12.10
C PRO A 39 2.27 -27.82 13.07
N LEU A 40 2.63 -28.12 14.32
CA LEU A 40 2.84 -27.07 15.33
C LEU A 40 3.89 -26.07 14.84
N PRO A 41 3.66 -24.78 15.04
CA PRO A 41 4.62 -23.75 14.68
C PRO A 41 5.95 -24.03 15.36
N GLN A 42 7.02 -24.16 14.60
CA GLN A 42 8.37 -24.21 15.15
C GLN A 42 8.79 -22.83 15.64
N ALA A 43 9.77 -22.77 16.54
CA ALA A 43 10.37 -21.52 16.97
C ALA A 43 10.83 -20.71 15.72
N PRO A 44 10.52 -19.41 15.64
CA PRO A 44 10.92 -18.60 14.51
C PRO A 44 12.45 -18.63 14.33
N ARG A 45 12.89 -18.87 13.09
CA ARG A 45 14.33 -18.75 12.79
C ARG A 45 14.76 -17.30 12.96
N PRO A 46 15.98 -17.03 13.45
CA PRO A 46 16.52 -15.67 13.52
C PRO A 46 16.48 -15.02 12.14
N LEU A 47 15.90 -13.83 12.05
CA LEU A 47 15.90 -13.05 10.81
C LEU A 47 17.26 -12.36 10.70
N LEU A 48 18.03 -12.73 9.68
CA LEU A 48 19.32 -12.13 9.40
C LEU A 48 19.11 -10.94 8.46
N LEU A 49 19.35 -9.74 8.99
CA LEU A 49 19.45 -8.53 8.18
C LEU A 49 20.89 -8.40 7.67
N PRO A 50 21.09 -8.06 6.39
CA PRO A 50 22.43 -7.71 5.91
C PRO A 50 22.90 -6.42 6.58
N THR A 51 24.23 -6.26 6.68
CA THR A 51 24.82 -4.98 7.06
C THR A 51 24.54 -3.96 5.96
N LEU A 52 23.75 -2.94 6.26
CA LEU A 52 23.41 -1.87 5.34
C LEU A 52 24.55 -0.84 5.31
N ALA A 53 25.05 -0.52 4.12
CA ALA A 53 26.04 0.54 3.93
C ALA A 53 25.35 1.79 3.39
N GLN A 54 25.43 2.90 4.12
CA GLN A 54 24.94 4.21 3.67
C GLN A 54 26.11 5.15 3.38
N HIS A 55 26.03 5.85 2.27
CA HIS A 55 27.01 6.84 1.84
C HIS A 55 26.31 8.04 1.19
N THR A 56 26.88 9.23 1.33
CA THR A 56 26.43 10.42 0.60
C THR A 56 27.51 10.82 -0.39
N LEU A 57 27.17 10.94 -1.67
CA LEU A 57 28.08 11.42 -2.70
C LEU A 57 28.31 12.94 -2.54
N ASP A 58 29.38 13.46 -3.15
CA ASP A 58 29.73 14.89 -3.08
C ASP A 58 28.64 15.83 -3.60
N ASN A 59 27.78 15.34 -4.50
CA ASN A 59 26.63 16.07 -5.03
C ASN A 59 25.36 15.98 -4.13
N GLY A 60 25.46 15.37 -2.95
CA GLY A 60 24.37 15.22 -1.99
C GLY A 60 23.49 13.98 -2.17
N LEU A 61 23.70 13.18 -3.24
CA LEU A 61 22.91 11.96 -3.47
C LEU A 61 23.19 10.93 -2.36
N THR A 62 22.14 10.40 -1.78
CA THR A 62 22.24 9.33 -0.78
C THR A 62 22.32 7.97 -1.49
N LEU A 63 23.32 7.17 -1.18
CA LEU A 63 23.43 5.78 -1.61
C LEU A 63 23.19 4.86 -0.42
N VAL A 64 22.38 3.83 -0.59
CA VAL A 64 22.24 2.72 0.35
C VAL A 64 22.47 1.41 -0.39
N VAL A 65 23.42 0.61 0.09
CA VAL A 65 23.69 -0.74 -0.42
C VAL A 65 23.27 -1.76 0.65
N ALA A 66 22.46 -2.71 0.26
CA ALA A 66 21.97 -3.81 1.07
C ALA A 66 22.43 -5.14 0.44
N PRO A 67 23.65 -5.62 0.77
CA PRO A 67 24.24 -6.80 0.15
C PRO A 67 23.42 -8.08 0.44
N ARG A 68 23.21 -8.91 -0.58
CA ARG A 68 22.55 -10.21 -0.45
C ARG A 68 23.00 -11.15 -1.57
N GLU A 69 23.94 -12.02 -1.29
CA GLU A 69 24.67 -12.83 -2.28
C GLU A 69 23.98 -14.15 -2.67
N ARG A 70 22.75 -14.43 -2.19
CA ARG A 70 22.09 -15.73 -2.42
C ARG A 70 21.71 -15.98 -3.88
N LEU A 71 21.39 -14.95 -4.64
CA LEU A 71 21.00 -15.00 -6.04
C LEU A 71 21.72 -13.89 -6.81
N PRO A 72 22.18 -14.14 -8.06
CA PRO A 72 22.90 -13.15 -8.85
C PRO A 72 21.93 -12.10 -9.43
N VAL A 73 21.19 -11.42 -8.57
CA VAL A 73 20.23 -10.37 -8.94
C VAL A 73 20.38 -9.14 -8.04
N VAL A 74 20.16 -7.97 -8.62
CA VAL A 74 20.17 -6.69 -7.93
C VAL A 74 18.87 -5.95 -8.23
N SER A 75 18.19 -5.51 -7.17
CA SER A 75 17.08 -4.56 -7.26
C SER A 75 17.61 -3.15 -7.06
N LEU A 76 17.35 -2.30 -8.04
CA LEU A 76 17.73 -0.88 -8.06
C LEU A 76 16.49 -0.03 -7.82
N THR A 77 16.58 0.94 -6.92
CA THR A 77 15.54 1.95 -6.70
C THR A 77 16.15 3.34 -6.67
N LEU A 78 15.75 4.21 -7.57
CA LEU A 78 15.94 5.64 -7.47
C LEU A 78 14.73 6.24 -6.79
N LEU A 79 14.93 6.80 -5.61
CA LEU A 79 13.91 7.39 -4.75
C LEU A 79 14.04 8.92 -4.79
N VAL A 80 13.03 9.63 -5.26
CA VAL A 80 12.91 11.09 -5.14
C VAL A 80 12.07 11.39 -3.90
N ARG A 81 12.59 12.19 -2.95
CA ARG A 81 11.89 12.56 -1.71
C ARG A 81 10.85 13.65 -1.97
N ALA A 82 9.90 13.33 -2.84
CA ALA A 82 8.74 14.13 -3.19
C ALA A 82 7.66 13.21 -3.77
N GLY A 83 6.46 13.28 -3.21
CA GLY A 83 5.28 12.58 -3.65
C GLY A 83 4.10 13.55 -3.77
N PRO A 84 2.84 13.09 -3.66
CA PRO A 84 1.65 13.93 -3.74
C PRO A 84 1.61 15.09 -2.73
N GLU A 85 2.31 14.98 -1.61
CA GLU A 85 2.45 16.10 -0.64
C GLU A 85 3.25 17.29 -1.19
N ALA A 86 4.04 17.04 -2.23
CA ALA A 86 4.82 18.07 -2.93
C ALA A 86 4.05 18.73 -4.09
N ASP A 87 2.84 18.27 -4.39
CA ASP A 87 2.02 18.88 -5.42
C ASP A 87 1.73 20.33 -5.09
N PRO A 88 1.90 21.27 -6.03
CA PRO A 88 1.54 22.67 -5.82
C PRO A 88 0.05 22.83 -5.48
N ALA A 89 -0.30 23.85 -4.73
CA ALA A 89 -1.68 24.19 -4.47
C ALA A 89 -2.47 24.33 -5.78
N GLY A 90 -3.63 23.69 -5.87
CA GLY A 90 -4.47 23.68 -7.07
C GLY A 90 -4.01 22.76 -8.21
N GLN A 91 -2.93 22.01 -8.02
CA GLN A 91 -2.40 21.09 -9.02
C GLN A 91 -2.20 19.66 -8.45
N PRO A 92 -3.19 19.07 -7.74
CA PRO A 92 -3.03 17.74 -7.21
C PRO A 92 -2.89 16.72 -8.35
N GLY A 93 -1.97 15.76 -8.18
CA GLY A 93 -1.67 14.73 -9.16
C GLY A 93 -0.43 15.00 -10.03
N VAL A 94 0.25 16.15 -9.88
CA VAL A 94 1.47 16.46 -10.64
C VAL A 94 2.58 15.44 -10.37
N ALA A 95 2.85 15.09 -9.12
CA ALA A 95 3.87 14.10 -8.76
C ALA A 95 3.59 12.74 -9.39
N ALA A 96 2.35 12.27 -9.27
CA ALA A 96 1.93 10.99 -9.83
C ALA A 96 2.04 10.97 -11.36
N MET A 97 1.59 12.04 -12.03
CA MET A 97 1.67 12.15 -13.49
C MET A 97 3.12 12.25 -13.97
N THR A 98 3.98 12.99 -13.25
CA THR A 98 5.40 13.11 -13.59
C THR A 98 6.10 11.75 -13.49
N ALA A 99 5.88 11.03 -12.39
CA ALA A 99 6.43 9.68 -12.22
C ALA A 99 5.93 8.71 -13.30
N ALA A 100 4.64 8.74 -13.62
CA ALA A 100 4.05 7.89 -14.66
C ALA A 100 4.68 8.12 -16.06
N LEU A 101 5.20 9.34 -16.31
CA LEU A 101 5.81 9.69 -17.58
C LEU A 101 7.34 9.42 -17.63
N TRP A 102 8.01 9.12 -16.52
CA TRP A 102 9.45 8.78 -16.56
C TRP A 102 9.75 7.63 -17.53
N PRO A 103 9.09 6.47 -17.47
CA PRO A 103 9.36 5.37 -18.41
C PRO A 103 8.76 5.60 -19.82
N LYS A 104 8.17 6.76 -20.08
CA LYS A 104 7.53 7.06 -21.39
C LYS A 104 8.44 7.82 -22.37
N GLY A 105 9.70 8.04 -22.00
CA GLY A 105 10.71 8.58 -22.92
C GLY A 105 11.79 9.34 -22.17
N ALA A 106 13.02 9.27 -22.69
CA ALA A 106 14.18 9.96 -22.15
C ALA A 106 15.13 10.42 -23.25
N THR A 107 16.02 11.35 -22.90
CA THR A 107 17.19 11.65 -23.74
C THR A 107 18.36 10.76 -23.31
N ARG A 108 18.84 9.93 -24.24
CA ARG A 108 19.95 8.99 -24.04
C ARG A 108 21.01 9.14 -25.13
N GLY A 109 22.29 9.29 -24.75
CA GLY A 109 23.35 9.49 -25.72
C GLY A 109 23.08 10.66 -26.69
N GLY A 110 22.47 11.75 -26.24
CA GLY A 110 22.10 12.90 -27.07
C GLY A 110 20.86 12.68 -27.97
N ARG A 111 20.24 11.48 -27.97
CA ARG A 111 19.07 11.14 -28.78
C ARG A 111 17.82 11.08 -27.94
N ARG A 112 16.67 11.43 -28.52
CA ARG A 112 15.35 11.20 -27.93
C ARG A 112 14.97 9.73 -28.14
N VAL A 113 14.66 9.04 -27.04
CA VAL A 113 14.22 7.64 -27.00
C VAL A 113 12.80 7.61 -26.44
N GLY A 114 11.86 7.11 -27.22
CA GLY A 114 10.43 7.06 -26.80
C GLY A 114 10.11 5.83 -25.97
N ALA A 115 8.84 5.73 -25.51
CA ALA A 115 8.37 4.71 -24.59
C ALA A 115 8.64 3.27 -25.04
N ALA A 116 8.30 2.93 -26.29
CA ALA A 116 8.47 1.58 -26.82
C ALA A 116 9.95 1.15 -26.89
N GLU A 117 10.84 2.09 -27.22
CA GLU A 117 12.29 1.82 -27.28
C GLU A 117 12.89 1.68 -25.88
N LEU A 118 12.47 2.50 -24.90
CA LEU A 118 12.88 2.36 -23.51
C LEU A 118 12.42 1.00 -22.93
N ALA A 119 11.19 0.59 -23.24
CA ALA A 119 10.68 -0.71 -22.80
C ALA A 119 11.53 -1.85 -23.38
N ARG A 120 11.81 -1.84 -24.69
CA ARG A 120 12.71 -2.84 -25.32
C ARG A 120 14.11 -2.86 -24.69
N GLN A 121 14.67 -1.69 -24.37
CA GLN A 121 15.97 -1.62 -23.72
C GLN A 121 15.95 -2.20 -22.30
N ALA A 122 14.90 -1.95 -21.52
CA ALA A 122 14.71 -2.56 -20.20
C ALA A 122 14.51 -4.09 -20.30
N GLU A 123 13.70 -4.55 -21.22
CA GLU A 123 13.45 -5.97 -21.48
C GLU A 123 14.74 -6.70 -21.92
N ALA A 124 15.57 -6.07 -22.74
CA ALA A 124 16.87 -6.62 -23.17
C ALA A 124 17.85 -6.79 -21.99
N LEU A 125 17.66 -6.05 -20.89
CA LEU A 125 18.41 -6.21 -19.64
C LEU A 125 17.77 -7.27 -18.72
N GLY A 126 16.64 -7.85 -19.11
CA GLY A 126 15.90 -8.85 -18.32
C GLY A 126 15.02 -8.25 -17.23
N GLY A 127 14.66 -6.97 -17.33
CA GLY A 127 13.82 -6.29 -16.34
C GLY A 127 12.80 -5.34 -16.98
N ALA A 128 12.06 -4.62 -16.14
CA ALA A 128 11.14 -3.57 -16.54
C ALA A 128 11.41 -2.31 -15.71
N LEU A 129 11.11 -1.15 -16.29
CA LEU A 129 11.12 0.14 -15.60
C LEU A 129 9.75 0.38 -15.00
N ASP A 130 9.66 0.34 -13.67
CA ASP A 130 8.44 0.68 -12.95
C ASP A 130 8.61 2.02 -12.24
N ALA A 131 7.66 2.92 -12.43
CA ALA A 131 7.64 4.22 -11.79
C ALA A 131 6.35 4.43 -11.03
N HIS A 132 6.46 4.88 -9.78
CA HIS A 132 5.32 5.09 -8.90
C HIS A 132 5.52 6.32 -8.02
N SER A 133 4.44 7.03 -7.72
CA SER A 133 4.43 8.11 -6.74
C SER A 133 3.47 7.78 -5.60
N SER A 134 3.97 7.91 -4.39
CA SER A 134 3.23 7.68 -3.14
C SER A 134 3.60 8.76 -2.13
N TRP A 135 2.87 8.82 -1.02
CA TRP A 135 3.18 9.78 0.04
C TRP A 135 4.65 9.65 0.49
N GLY A 136 5.33 10.78 0.49
CA GLY A 136 6.74 10.92 0.87
C GLY A 136 7.75 10.66 -0.24
N ALA A 137 7.35 10.03 -1.36
CA ALA A 137 8.30 9.72 -2.42
C ALA A 137 7.69 9.40 -3.79
N SER A 138 8.47 9.68 -4.82
CA SER A 138 8.32 9.08 -6.14
C SER A 138 9.52 8.16 -6.43
N THR A 139 9.29 6.97 -6.94
CA THR A 139 10.30 5.94 -7.16
C THR A 139 10.36 5.51 -8.61
N LEU A 140 11.57 5.20 -9.07
CA LEU A 140 11.84 4.47 -10.31
C LEU A 140 12.59 3.20 -9.92
N THR A 141 12.09 2.03 -10.31
CA THR A 141 12.62 0.73 -9.89
C THR A 141 12.90 -0.17 -11.07
N MET A 142 13.92 -1.02 -10.92
CA MET A 142 14.23 -2.09 -11.85
C MET A 142 14.95 -3.22 -11.11
N THR A 143 14.71 -4.47 -11.49
CA THR A 143 15.46 -5.62 -10.97
C THR A 143 16.07 -6.36 -12.15
N VAL A 144 17.38 -6.62 -12.08
CA VAL A 144 18.15 -7.27 -13.14
C VAL A 144 19.13 -8.28 -12.54
N THR A 145 19.72 -9.12 -13.40
CA THR A 145 20.87 -9.96 -13.00
C THR A 145 22.10 -9.11 -12.74
N THR A 146 22.99 -9.56 -11.84
CA THR A 146 24.19 -8.83 -11.40
C THR A 146 25.04 -8.27 -12.56
N PRO A 147 25.32 -9.01 -13.66
CA PRO A 147 26.10 -8.47 -14.78
C PRO A 147 25.44 -7.31 -15.52
N ARG A 148 24.13 -7.13 -15.37
CA ARG A 148 23.35 -6.06 -16.03
C ARG A 148 23.12 -4.83 -15.16
N THR A 149 23.63 -4.82 -13.93
CA THR A 149 23.38 -3.74 -12.95
C THR A 149 23.84 -2.37 -13.44
N GLU A 150 25.01 -2.28 -14.06
CA GLU A 150 25.53 -1.02 -14.57
C GLU A 150 24.69 -0.45 -15.72
N GLU A 151 24.36 -1.29 -16.70
CA GLU A 151 23.54 -0.88 -17.84
C GLU A 151 22.13 -0.46 -17.40
N ALA A 152 21.55 -1.18 -16.41
CA ALA A 152 20.24 -0.85 -15.82
C ALA A 152 20.30 0.49 -15.07
N LEU A 153 21.32 0.74 -14.25
CA LEU A 153 21.46 2.01 -13.55
C LEU A 153 21.69 3.16 -14.54
N ALA A 154 22.45 2.96 -15.60
CA ALA A 154 22.64 3.98 -16.65
C ALA A 154 21.31 4.32 -17.36
N LEU A 155 20.50 3.30 -17.67
CA LEU A 155 19.15 3.49 -18.21
C LEU A 155 18.27 4.29 -17.27
N MET A 156 18.20 3.89 -15.99
CA MET A 156 17.40 4.55 -14.96
C MET A 156 17.88 6.00 -14.71
N ALA A 157 19.18 6.24 -14.71
CA ALA A 157 19.76 7.58 -14.56
C ALA A 157 19.32 8.52 -15.69
N ASP A 158 19.36 8.04 -16.95
CA ASP A 158 18.89 8.82 -18.10
C ASP A 158 17.39 9.13 -18.00
N VAL A 159 16.57 8.12 -17.65
CA VAL A 159 15.12 8.25 -17.49
C VAL A 159 14.77 9.25 -16.39
N LEU A 160 15.46 9.22 -15.25
CA LEU A 160 15.15 10.12 -14.15
C LEU A 160 15.68 11.55 -14.38
N ARG A 161 16.91 11.67 -14.91
CA ARG A 161 17.57 12.97 -15.08
C ARG A 161 17.08 13.74 -16.31
N ARG A 162 16.70 13.03 -17.38
CA ARG A 162 16.39 13.62 -18.70
C ARG A 162 15.14 13.02 -19.33
N PRO A 163 14.00 12.95 -18.58
CA PRO A 163 12.74 12.46 -19.14
C PRO A 163 12.25 13.40 -20.24
N LEU A 164 11.61 12.86 -21.27
CA LEU A 164 11.03 13.69 -22.33
C LEU A 164 9.77 14.41 -21.87
N LEU A 165 9.00 13.83 -20.96
CA LEU A 165 7.69 14.32 -20.53
C LEU A 165 6.87 14.80 -21.76
N ALA A 166 6.79 13.97 -22.78
CA ALA A 166 6.24 14.34 -24.08
C ALA A 166 4.73 14.64 -23.98
N ALA A 167 4.27 15.61 -24.75
CA ALA A 167 2.87 16.07 -24.65
C ALA A 167 1.87 14.99 -25.04
N ASP A 168 2.17 14.18 -26.06
CA ASP A 168 1.32 13.09 -26.49
C ASP A 168 1.26 11.93 -25.46
N GLU A 169 2.36 11.66 -24.74
CA GLU A 169 2.38 10.71 -23.62
C GLU A 169 1.58 11.25 -22.43
N LEU A 170 1.66 12.56 -22.18
CA LEU A 170 0.83 13.19 -21.15
C LEU A 170 -0.65 13.05 -21.44
N GLU A 171 -1.09 13.26 -22.70
CA GLU A 171 -2.49 13.08 -23.07
C GLU A 171 -2.96 11.63 -22.88
N ARG A 172 -2.13 10.65 -23.27
CA ARG A 172 -2.44 9.23 -23.04
C ARG A 172 -2.54 8.90 -21.55
N ALA A 173 -1.55 9.32 -20.76
CA ALA A 173 -1.53 9.07 -19.31
C ALA A 173 -2.69 9.77 -18.60
N ARG A 174 -3.04 11.01 -19.02
CA ARG A 174 -4.20 11.75 -18.50
C ARG A 174 -5.50 11.01 -18.76
N ALA A 175 -5.73 10.56 -20.01
CA ALA A 175 -6.92 9.81 -20.35
C ALA A 175 -7.05 8.53 -19.50
N GLN A 176 -5.98 7.75 -19.38
CA GLN A 176 -5.94 6.55 -18.55
C GLN A 176 -6.20 6.85 -17.06
N ALA A 177 -5.59 7.92 -16.51
CA ALA A 177 -5.80 8.32 -15.13
C ALA A 177 -7.25 8.76 -14.87
N ILE A 178 -7.85 9.52 -15.78
CA ILE A 178 -9.25 9.96 -15.67
C ILE A 178 -10.19 8.77 -15.74
N ASP A 179 -9.96 7.82 -16.65
CA ASP A 179 -10.81 6.63 -16.77
C ASP A 179 -10.69 5.75 -15.51
N GLY A 180 -9.47 5.56 -14.98
CA GLY A 180 -9.27 4.89 -13.70
C GLY A 180 -10.01 5.57 -12.54
N LEU A 181 -9.92 6.91 -12.48
CA LEU A 181 -10.63 7.70 -11.45
C LEU A 181 -12.17 7.63 -11.61
N ARG A 182 -12.70 7.55 -12.83
CA ARG A 182 -14.14 7.33 -13.05
C ARG A 182 -14.60 5.98 -12.48
N VAL A 183 -13.82 4.93 -12.69
CA VAL A 183 -14.10 3.61 -12.08
C VAL A 183 -14.05 3.71 -10.55
N THR A 184 -13.01 4.34 -9.99
CA THR A 184 -12.88 4.58 -8.55
C THR A 184 -14.11 5.34 -7.99
N LEU A 185 -14.53 6.41 -8.66
CA LEU A 185 -15.70 7.22 -8.24
C LEU A 185 -17.04 6.51 -8.46
N GLY A 186 -17.08 5.43 -9.23
CA GLY A 186 -18.24 4.53 -9.36
C GLY A 186 -18.35 3.52 -8.21
N ASN A 187 -17.34 3.40 -7.35
CA ASN A 187 -17.33 2.45 -6.23
C ASN A 187 -17.56 3.18 -4.90
N PRO A 188 -18.65 2.89 -4.15
CA PRO A 188 -18.96 3.60 -2.92
C PRO A 188 -17.89 3.42 -1.81
N GLY A 189 -17.19 2.29 -1.76
CA GLY A 189 -16.09 2.08 -0.82
C GLY A 189 -14.88 2.97 -1.12
N GLU A 190 -14.54 3.13 -2.39
CA GLU A 190 -13.45 4.01 -2.82
C GLU A 190 -13.80 5.49 -2.60
N VAL A 191 -15.01 5.89 -2.92
CA VAL A 191 -15.49 7.26 -2.63
C VAL A 191 -15.44 7.53 -1.12
N ALA A 192 -15.86 6.56 -0.29
CA ALA A 192 -15.79 6.68 1.16
C ALA A 192 -14.34 6.85 1.65
N ALA A 193 -13.38 6.11 1.09
CA ALA A 193 -11.97 6.22 1.44
C ALA A 193 -11.38 7.58 1.06
N LEU A 194 -11.67 8.09 -0.15
CA LEU A 194 -11.20 9.40 -0.61
C LEU A 194 -11.80 10.55 0.24
N ALA A 195 -13.11 10.50 0.49
CA ALA A 195 -13.78 11.49 1.32
C ALA A 195 -13.30 11.42 2.78
N LEU A 196 -13.05 10.21 3.32
CA LEU A 196 -12.52 10.02 4.67
C LEU A 196 -11.13 10.66 4.83
N ARG A 197 -10.23 10.46 3.85
CA ARG A 197 -8.93 11.12 3.85
C ARG A 197 -9.06 12.64 3.92
N ARG A 198 -9.97 13.21 3.14
CA ARG A 198 -10.24 14.65 3.15
C ARG A 198 -10.84 15.11 4.48
N CYS A 199 -11.78 14.35 5.05
CA CYS A 199 -12.37 14.63 6.36
C CYS A 199 -11.35 14.62 7.49
N PHE A 200 -10.41 13.68 7.45
CA PHE A 200 -9.43 13.50 8.52
C PHE A 200 -8.28 14.50 8.41
N TRP A 201 -7.67 14.64 7.23
CA TRP A 201 -6.51 15.49 7.02
C TRP A 201 -6.86 16.96 6.78
N GLY A 202 -8.06 17.25 6.30
CA GLY A 202 -8.47 18.62 5.97
C GLY A 202 -7.68 19.19 4.80
N ASP A 203 -7.20 20.44 4.91
CA ASP A 203 -6.51 21.13 3.80
C ASP A 203 -4.99 20.95 3.79
N VAL A 204 -4.44 20.14 4.69
CA VAL A 204 -3.02 19.82 4.64
C VAL A 204 -2.70 18.92 3.43
N PRO A 205 -1.44 18.88 2.97
CA PRO A 205 -1.07 18.13 1.77
C PRO A 205 -1.60 16.68 1.74
N HIS A 206 -1.51 15.95 2.85
CA HIS A 206 -1.98 14.56 2.95
C HIS A 206 -3.50 14.37 2.80
N GLY A 207 -4.29 15.44 2.92
CA GLY A 207 -5.72 15.43 2.67
C GLY A 207 -6.10 15.69 1.21
N ARG A 208 -5.16 16.12 0.39
CA ARG A 208 -5.45 16.47 -1.02
C ARG A 208 -5.76 15.21 -1.82
N VAL A 209 -6.76 15.35 -2.68
CA VAL A 209 -7.21 14.32 -3.61
C VAL A 209 -7.15 14.92 -5.01
N ALA A 210 -6.75 14.12 -5.99
CA ALA A 210 -6.71 14.50 -7.40
C ALA A 210 -7.91 13.90 -8.16
N PRO A 211 -9.11 14.54 -8.15
CA PRO A 211 -10.25 14.05 -8.91
C PRO A 211 -10.05 14.29 -10.41
N PRO A 212 -10.89 13.69 -11.30
CA PRO A 212 -10.76 13.81 -12.75
C PRO A 212 -10.60 15.24 -13.25
N ALA A 213 -11.33 16.20 -12.69
CA ALA A 213 -11.25 17.61 -13.08
C ALA A 213 -9.87 18.23 -12.78
N ALA A 214 -9.24 17.85 -11.66
CA ALA A 214 -7.89 18.29 -11.34
C ALA A 214 -6.86 17.71 -12.32
N VAL A 215 -6.93 16.42 -12.59
CA VAL A 215 -6.04 15.73 -13.56
C VAL A 215 -6.21 16.31 -14.96
N GLN A 216 -7.44 16.69 -15.36
CA GLN A 216 -7.71 17.32 -16.66
C GLN A 216 -7.00 18.67 -16.82
N ARG A 217 -6.80 19.43 -15.72
CA ARG A 217 -6.12 20.73 -15.76
C ARG A 217 -4.59 20.65 -15.80
N LEU A 218 -4.01 19.46 -15.57
CA LEU A 218 -2.56 19.30 -15.60
C LEU A 218 -2.00 19.56 -17.00
N GLN A 219 -0.93 20.33 -17.04
CA GLN A 219 -0.23 20.69 -18.27
C GLN A 219 1.23 20.26 -18.18
N ARG A 220 1.86 20.03 -19.33
CA ARG A 220 3.27 19.65 -19.41
C ARG A 220 4.21 20.57 -18.61
N GLN A 221 3.94 21.87 -18.61
CA GLN A 221 4.73 22.84 -17.83
C GLN A 221 4.73 22.55 -16.33
N HIS A 222 3.60 22.05 -15.77
CA HIS A 222 3.52 21.68 -14.35
C HIS A 222 4.44 20.51 -14.01
N LEU A 223 4.49 19.51 -14.93
CA LEU A 223 5.39 18.36 -14.77
C LEU A 223 6.86 18.74 -14.92
N LEU A 224 7.18 19.63 -15.87
CA LEU A 224 8.53 20.17 -16.04
C LEU A 224 8.98 20.97 -14.80
N ALA A 225 8.08 21.77 -14.22
CA ALA A 225 8.36 22.52 -12.99
C ALA A 225 8.62 21.57 -11.81
N PHE A 226 7.77 20.55 -11.62
CA PHE A 226 7.96 19.52 -10.60
C PHE A 226 9.29 18.79 -10.80
N GLN A 227 9.58 18.36 -12.03
CA GLN A 227 10.83 17.68 -12.39
C GLN A 227 12.05 18.53 -12.02
N ALA A 228 12.06 19.81 -12.41
CA ALA A 228 13.17 20.73 -12.13
C ALA A 228 13.34 21.02 -10.64
N GLN A 229 12.24 21.14 -9.90
CA GLN A 229 12.25 21.48 -8.49
C GLN A 229 12.67 20.32 -7.59
N TRP A 230 12.14 19.12 -7.86
CA TRP A 230 12.23 17.98 -6.92
C TRP A 230 13.20 16.89 -7.33
N VAL A 231 13.44 16.69 -8.64
CA VAL A 231 14.33 15.65 -9.14
C VAL A 231 15.77 16.21 -9.24
N ARG A 232 16.42 16.22 -8.10
CA ARG A 232 17.77 16.78 -7.89
C ARG A 232 18.59 15.85 -6.99
N PRO A 233 19.93 15.77 -7.13
CA PRO A 233 20.73 14.74 -6.45
C PRO A 233 20.60 14.78 -4.93
N ASP A 234 20.52 15.98 -4.31
CA ASP A 234 20.35 16.17 -2.87
C ASP A 234 18.95 15.77 -2.33
N ARG A 235 18.02 15.44 -3.21
CA ARG A 235 16.70 14.89 -2.90
C ARG A 235 16.53 13.44 -3.36
N VAL A 236 17.54 12.88 -4.01
CA VAL A 236 17.49 11.52 -4.52
C VAL A 236 18.29 10.57 -3.64
N ALA A 237 17.74 9.38 -3.43
CA ALA A 237 18.47 8.25 -2.89
C ALA A 237 18.50 7.11 -3.92
N LEU A 238 19.67 6.49 -4.08
CA LEU A 238 19.84 5.23 -4.79
C LEU A 238 19.90 4.10 -3.77
N VAL A 239 19.02 3.13 -3.89
CA VAL A 239 19.02 1.91 -3.09
C VAL A 239 19.37 0.74 -4.01
N LEU A 240 20.45 0.02 -3.68
CA LEU A 240 20.90 -1.19 -4.35
C LEU A 240 20.77 -2.36 -3.37
N ALA A 241 19.93 -3.34 -3.67
CA ALA A 241 19.73 -4.50 -2.81
C ALA A 241 19.96 -5.78 -3.62
N GLY A 242 20.85 -6.65 -3.18
CA GLY A 242 21.14 -7.89 -3.86
C GLY A 242 22.64 -8.23 -3.91
N ASP A 243 23.03 -8.93 -4.96
CA ASP A 243 24.39 -9.39 -5.19
C ASP A 243 25.29 -8.24 -5.69
N ILE A 244 25.61 -7.36 -4.77
CA ILE A 244 26.46 -6.19 -4.98
C ILE A 244 27.13 -5.77 -3.66
N THR A 245 28.43 -5.49 -3.69
CA THR A 245 29.15 -5.00 -2.51
C THR A 245 28.98 -3.49 -2.34
N PRO A 246 29.21 -2.95 -1.12
CA PRO A 246 29.21 -1.50 -0.89
C PRO A 246 30.19 -0.74 -1.80
N GLU A 247 31.36 -1.30 -2.03
CA GLU A 247 32.42 -0.69 -2.88
C GLU A 247 31.95 -0.63 -4.34
N GLN A 248 31.40 -1.73 -4.86
CA GLN A 248 30.85 -1.77 -6.22
C GLN A 248 29.71 -0.78 -6.39
N GLY A 249 28.77 -0.75 -5.41
CA GLY A 249 27.64 0.17 -5.42
C GLY A 249 28.10 1.64 -5.41
N ARG A 250 29.10 1.97 -4.59
CA ARG A 250 29.69 3.32 -4.55
C ARG A 250 30.36 3.69 -5.86
N ALA A 251 31.16 2.80 -6.43
CA ALA A 251 31.84 3.05 -7.71
C ALA A 251 30.84 3.27 -8.86
N LEU A 252 29.75 2.46 -8.91
CA LEU A 252 28.69 2.64 -9.88
C LEU A 252 27.94 3.97 -9.70
N ALA A 253 27.55 4.30 -8.47
CA ALA A 253 26.86 5.55 -8.17
C ALA A 253 27.72 6.77 -8.52
N GLN A 254 28.99 6.75 -8.15
CA GLN A 254 29.91 7.84 -8.47
C GLN A 254 30.11 8.01 -10.00
N ARG A 255 30.26 6.91 -10.75
CA ARG A 255 30.45 6.95 -12.20
C ARG A 255 29.24 7.44 -12.96
N LEU A 256 28.02 7.00 -12.57
CA LEU A 256 26.80 7.24 -13.34
C LEU A 256 25.97 8.43 -12.85
N LEU A 257 26.16 8.84 -11.59
CA LEU A 257 25.35 9.89 -10.94
C LEU A 257 26.22 10.99 -10.28
N GLY A 258 27.54 10.81 -10.15
CA GLY A 258 28.41 11.76 -9.47
C GLY A 258 28.56 13.10 -10.21
N ASP A 259 28.38 13.12 -11.54
CA ASP A 259 28.39 14.33 -12.38
C ASP A 259 27.09 15.15 -12.28
N TRP A 260 26.05 14.58 -11.66
CA TRP A 260 24.75 15.25 -11.52
C TRP A 260 24.85 16.39 -10.52
N ARG A 261 24.71 17.63 -10.99
CA ARG A 261 24.83 18.82 -10.15
C ARG A 261 23.47 19.20 -9.56
N ALA A 262 23.45 19.48 -8.26
CA ALA A 262 22.30 20.13 -7.64
C ALA A 262 22.17 21.58 -8.16
N PRO A 263 20.94 22.09 -8.34
CA PRO A 263 20.71 23.52 -8.53
C PRO A 263 21.33 24.34 -7.39
N ALA A 264 21.71 25.59 -7.68
CA ALA A 264 22.37 26.46 -6.69
C ALA A 264 21.44 26.88 -5.54
N ASP A 265 20.12 26.86 -5.77
CA ASP A 265 19.10 27.14 -4.76
C ASP A 265 18.99 25.98 -3.76
N ALA A 266 18.61 26.31 -2.53
CA ALA A 266 18.39 25.31 -1.49
C ALA A 266 17.31 24.31 -1.91
N ALA A 267 17.50 23.03 -1.51
CA ALA A 267 16.49 22.00 -1.74
C ALA A 267 15.15 22.42 -1.07
N PRO A 268 14.02 22.29 -1.76
CA PRO A 268 12.74 22.68 -1.20
C PRO A 268 12.41 21.80 0.02
N THR A 269 11.83 22.42 1.04
CA THR A 269 11.34 21.75 2.24
C THR A 269 9.83 21.61 2.18
N LEU A 270 9.33 20.45 2.60
CA LEU A 270 7.88 20.23 2.74
C LEU A 270 7.46 20.63 4.15
N ALA A 271 6.54 21.57 4.25
CA ALA A 271 5.86 21.87 5.51
C ALA A 271 4.86 20.73 5.80
N LEU A 272 5.23 19.84 6.71
CA LEU A 272 4.37 18.74 7.13
C LEU A 272 3.53 19.21 8.33
N ALA A 273 2.24 19.39 8.10
CA ALA A 273 1.30 19.80 9.14
C ALA A 273 0.60 18.58 9.75
N ALA A 274 0.21 18.72 11.02
CA ALA A 274 -0.68 17.77 11.68
C ALA A 274 -2.07 17.76 11.00
N PRO A 275 -2.84 16.66 11.14
CA PRO A 275 -4.20 16.60 10.61
C PRO A 275 -5.07 17.76 11.09
N ALA A 276 -5.80 18.39 10.17
CA ALA A 276 -6.79 19.42 10.42
C ALA A 276 -8.19 18.90 10.10
N SER A 277 -8.67 17.97 10.92
CA SER A 277 -9.92 17.25 10.66
C SER A 277 -11.14 18.17 10.57
N LEU A 278 -12.11 17.80 9.72
CA LEU A 278 -13.41 18.46 9.66
C LEU A 278 -14.11 18.45 11.02
N ALA A 279 -14.85 19.50 11.33
CA ALA A 279 -15.65 19.60 12.54
C ALA A 279 -16.73 18.50 12.58
N ASN A 280 -17.39 18.22 11.44
CA ASN A 280 -18.39 17.15 11.36
C ASN A 280 -17.74 15.77 11.49
N PRO A 281 -18.09 15.00 12.53
CA PRO A 281 -17.50 13.69 12.76
C PRO A 281 -18.01 12.61 11.79
N LEU A 282 -19.13 12.85 11.09
CA LEU A 282 -19.74 11.93 10.13
C LEU A 282 -20.23 12.66 8.88
N VAL A 283 -19.88 12.10 7.73
CA VAL A 283 -20.37 12.53 6.41
C VAL A 283 -21.13 11.38 5.76
N LEU A 284 -22.33 11.67 5.27
CA LEU A 284 -23.17 10.77 4.49
C LEU A 284 -23.22 11.26 3.05
N ILE A 285 -22.85 10.40 2.11
CA ILE A 285 -22.85 10.74 0.68
C ILE A 285 -23.87 9.84 -0.02
N ASP A 286 -24.91 10.47 -0.56
CA ASP A 286 -25.95 9.76 -1.31
C ASP A 286 -25.44 9.41 -2.72
N MET A 287 -25.48 8.11 -3.01
CA MET A 287 -25.06 7.51 -4.28
C MET A 287 -26.16 6.54 -4.76
N PRO A 288 -27.27 7.07 -5.30
CA PRO A 288 -28.39 6.25 -5.75
C PRO A 288 -27.97 5.21 -6.79
N GLY A 289 -28.55 4.01 -6.68
CA GLY A 289 -28.26 2.91 -7.60
C GLY A 289 -26.91 2.21 -7.38
N SER A 290 -26.14 2.59 -6.35
CA SER A 290 -24.98 1.78 -5.94
C SER A 290 -25.43 0.44 -5.38
N GLY A 291 -24.68 -0.64 -5.67
CA GLY A 291 -25.06 -1.99 -5.21
C GLY A 291 -24.86 -2.22 -3.70
N GLN A 292 -23.99 -1.44 -3.06
CA GLN A 292 -23.62 -1.54 -1.65
C GLN A 292 -23.29 -0.17 -1.07
N SER A 293 -23.25 -0.09 0.27
CA SER A 293 -22.72 1.07 1.00
C SER A 293 -21.25 0.85 1.36
N GLY A 294 -20.40 1.82 1.04
CA GLY A 294 -19.05 1.94 1.57
C GLY A 294 -19.07 2.60 2.94
N VAL A 295 -18.47 1.99 3.94
CA VAL A 295 -18.34 2.51 5.31
C VAL A 295 -16.88 2.62 5.67
N ALA A 296 -16.42 3.81 6.02
CA ALA A 296 -15.03 4.08 6.37
C ALA A 296 -14.94 4.94 7.64
N VAL A 297 -14.02 4.59 8.54
CA VAL A 297 -13.76 5.29 9.81
C VAL A 297 -12.27 5.55 9.93
N ALA A 298 -11.89 6.78 10.28
CA ALA A 298 -10.52 7.16 10.59
C ALA A 298 -10.34 7.44 12.08
N ALA A 299 -9.17 7.04 12.59
CA ALA A 299 -8.66 7.43 13.90
C ALA A 299 -7.25 8.03 13.76
N PRO A 300 -6.82 8.90 14.67
CA PRO A 300 -5.44 9.41 14.65
C PRO A 300 -4.42 8.30 14.81
N PHE A 301 -3.28 8.49 14.14
CA PHE A 301 -2.09 7.68 14.32
C PHE A 301 -0.88 8.60 14.55
N VAL A 302 0.16 8.06 15.13
CA VAL A 302 1.34 8.83 15.50
C VAL A 302 2.26 9.12 14.32
N ALA A 303 3.14 10.09 14.48
CA ALA A 303 4.16 10.41 13.48
C ALA A 303 5.07 9.21 13.18
N SER A 304 5.69 9.21 11.99
CA SER A 304 6.56 8.12 11.54
C SER A 304 7.77 7.87 12.45
N THR A 305 8.22 8.91 13.15
CA THR A 305 9.37 8.87 14.08
C THR A 305 8.98 8.75 15.54
N ALA A 306 7.67 8.67 15.87
CA ALA A 306 7.20 8.55 17.24
C ALA A 306 7.65 7.24 17.90
N ALA A 307 8.02 7.31 19.18
CA ALA A 307 8.54 6.16 19.94
C ALA A 307 7.49 5.03 20.09
N ASP A 308 6.22 5.39 20.22
CA ASP A 308 5.09 4.45 20.39
C ASP A 308 4.50 3.94 19.05
N ARG A 309 5.10 4.30 17.91
CA ARG A 309 4.64 3.87 16.59
C ARG A 309 4.53 2.35 16.46
N ARG A 310 5.47 1.59 17.02
CA ARG A 310 5.42 0.11 16.95
C ARG A 310 4.27 -0.45 17.77
N ILE A 311 3.98 0.15 18.90
CA ILE A 311 2.79 -0.17 19.69
C ILE A 311 1.54 0.08 18.86
N GLY A 312 1.47 1.23 18.19
CA GLY A 312 0.36 1.56 17.29
C GLY A 312 0.21 0.57 16.12
N LEU A 313 1.31 0.09 15.53
CA LEU A 313 1.26 -0.95 14.49
C LEU A 313 0.66 -2.27 15.02
N VAL A 314 1.03 -2.67 16.23
CA VAL A 314 0.46 -3.86 16.88
C VAL A 314 -1.01 -3.63 17.21
N ALA A 315 -1.37 -2.45 17.73
CA ALA A 315 -2.78 -2.07 17.99
C ALA A 315 -3.63 -2.15 16.71
N ASN A 316 -3.13 -1.64 15.58
CA ASN A 316 -3.80 -1.75 14.29
C ASN A 316 -3.89 -3.22 13.81
N ALA A 317 -2.86 -4.03 14.07
CA ALA A 317 -2.90 -5.45 13.70
C ALA A 317 -3.97 -6.22 14.50
N VAL A 318 -4.17 -5.88 15.78
CA VAL A 318 -5.29 -6.39 16.62
C VAL A 318 -6.62 -5.92 16.06
N LEU A 319 -6.74 -4.64 15.72
CA LEU A 319 -7.98 -4.03 15.24
C LEU A 319 -8.44 -4.67 13.91
N GLY A 320 -7.64 -4.60 12.86
CA GLY A 320 -8.09 -5.00 11.53
C GLY A 320 -6.97 -5.37 10.57
N GLY A 321 -5.74 -5.65 11.07
CA GLY A 321 -4.57 -5.93 10.24
C GLY A 321 -4.52 -7.33 9.62
N GLY A 322 -5.62 -8.11 9.64
CA GLY A 322 -5.65 -9.44 9.04
C GLY A 322 -7.01 -10.12 9.13
N TYR A 323 -7.13 -11.29 8.48
CA TYR A 323 -8.40 -12.00 8.36
C TYR A 323 -9.08 -12.33 9.71
N SER A 324 -8.31 -12.73 10.70
CA SER A 324 -8.82 -13.07 12.04
C SER A 324 -8.76 -11.90 13.03
N ALA A 325 -8.52 -10.66 12.57
CA ALA A 325 -8.54 -9.46 13.40
C ALA A 325 -9.97 -9.04 13.79
N ARG A 326 -10.12 -8.24 14.81
CA ARG A 326 -11.41 -7.90 15.45
C ARG A 326 -12.47 -7.40 14.47
N LEU A 327 -12.12 -6.46 13.59
CA LEU A 327 -13.08 -5.92 12.60
C LEU A 327 -13.65 -7.01 11.73
N ASN A 328 -12.83 -7.90 11.19
CA ASN A 328 -13.30 -8.96 10.33
C ASN A 328 -14.06 -10.04 11.11
N GLN A 329 -13.66 -10.33 12.36
CA GLN A 329 -14.38 -11.21 13.26
C GLN A 329 -15.80 -10.69 13.53
N GLU A 330 -15.95 -9.41 13.87
CA GLU A 330 -17.25 -8.83 14.25
C GLU A 330 -18.16 -8.60 13.04
N VAL A 331 -17.62 -8.12 11.91
CA VAL A 331 -18.42 -7.74 10.75
C VAL A 331 -18.69 -8.94 9.84
N ARG A 332 -17.66 -9.74 9.52
CA ARG A 332 -17.79 -10.85 8.58
C ARG A 332 -18.13 -12.17 9.27
N ILE A 333 -17.27 -12.62 10.19
CA ILE A 333 -17.30 -14.00 10.66
C ILE A 333 -18.52 -14.23 11.56
N LYS A 334 -18.77 -13.35 12.52
CA LYS A 334 -19.90 -13.50 13.45
C LYS A 334 -21.23 -13.07 12.89
N ARG A 335 -21.28 -12.09 11.98
CA ARG A 335 -22.55 -11.47 11.53
C ARG A 335 -22.82 -11.56 10.04
N GLY A 336 -21.83 -11.92 9.21
CA GLY A 336 -22.02 -12.03 7.77
C GLY A 336 -22.41 -10.71 7.07
N LEU A 337 -22.07 -9.55 7.66
CA LEU A 337 -22.52 -8.24 7.17
C LEU A 337 -21.71 -7.75 5.97
N SER A 338 -20.52 -8.30 5.73
CA SER A 338 -19.64 -7.89 4.64
C SER A 338 -18.72 -9.05 4.23
N TYR A 339 -18.10 -8.93 3.05
CA TYR A 339 -17.07 -9.89 2.59
C TYR A 339 -15.76 -9.75 3.37
N GLY A 340 -15.53 -8.62 4.03
CA GLY A 340 -14.37 -8.38 4.88
C GLY A 340 -14.32 -6.96 5.41
N ALA A 341 -13.79 -6.78 6.62
CA ALA A 341 -13.53 -5.49 7.22
C ALA A 341 -12.10 -5.45 7.75
N PHE A 342 -11.33 -4.45 7.31
CA PHE A 342 -9.90 -4.34 7.58
C PHE A 342 -9.53 -2.94 8.02
N SER A 343 -8.37 -2.81 8.67
CA SER A 343 -7.78 -1.53 8.95
C SER A 343 -6.32 -1.45 8.48
N SER A 344 -5.89 -0.25 8.14
CA SER A 344 -4.51 0.08 7.81
C SER A 344 -4.06 1.29 8.61
N ALA A 345 -2.77 1.35 8.93
CA ALA A 345 -2.14 2.48 9.60
C ALA A 345 -1.11 3.13 8.68
N GLU A 346 -1.25 4.43 8.47
CA GLU A 346 -0.30 5.28 7.76
C GLU A 346 0.36 6.21 8.76
N ALA A 347 1.68 6.38 8.65
CA ALA A 347 2.46 7.28 9.50
C ALA A 347 3.32 8.17 8.62
N PHE A 348 3.22 9.48 8.81
CA PHE A 348 4.00 10.51 8.13
C PHE A 348 4.76 11.36 9.16
N ALA A 349 5.63 12.25 8.73
CA ALA A 349 6.42 13.06 9.66
C ALA A 349 5.55 13.98 10.56
N GLY A 350 4.41 14.48 10.05
CA GLY A 350 3.50 15.37 10.78
C GLY A 350 2.40 14.67 11.58
N GLY A 351 2.30 13.34 11.53
CA GLY A 351 1.22 12.57 12.15
C GLY A 351 0.82 11.38 11.29
N GLY A 352 -0.27 10.71 11.66
CA GLY A 352 -0.74 9.54 10.93
C GLY A 352 -2.25 9.33 11.03
N MET A 353 -2.72 8.31 10.33
CA MET A 353 -4.13 7.92 10.29
C MET A 353 -4.26 6.40 10.30
N VAL A 354 -5.12 5.87 11.15
CA VAL A 354 -5.68 4.54 10.97
C VAL A 354 -6.98 4.69 10.20
N SER A 355 -7.16 3.90 9.15
CA SER A 355 -8.42 3.80 8.43
C SER A 355 -8.98 2.39 8.54
N ALA A 356 -10.23 2.26 8.99
CA ALA A 356 -11.01 1.03 9.00
C ALA A 356 -12.11 1.13 7.96
N GLN A 357 -12.24 0.14 7.07
CA GLN A 357 -13.17 0.23 5.94
C GLN A 357 -13.76 -1.11 5.52
N THR A 358 -14.96 -1.05 4.96
CA THR A 358 -15.66 -2.18 4.38
C THR A 358 -16.79 -1.73 3.46
N GLN A 359 -17.34 -2.67 2.69
CA GLN A 359 -18.61 -2.49 1.97
C GLN A 359 -19.64 -3.46 2.49
N THR A 360 -20.90 -3.04 2.54
CA THR A 360 -22.01 -3.82 3.08
C THR A 360 -23.32 -3.52 2.34
N ASN A 361 -24.32 -4.36 2.48
CA ASN A 361 -25.66 -4.05 1.99
C ASN A 361 -26.22 -2.80 2.68
N HIS A 362 -26.96 -1.98 1.96
CA HIS A 362 -27.44 -0.67 2.44
C HIS A 362 -28.12 -0.70 3.81
N PRO A 363 -29.07 -1.62 4.11
CA PRO A 363 -29.74 -1.65 5.42
C PRO A 363 -28.77 -1.90 6.59
N ASN A 364 -27.63 -2.50 6.33
CA ASN A 364 -26.65 -2.84 7.36
C ASN A 364 -25.64 -1.70 7.63
N ALA A 365 -25.64 -0.63 6.84
CA ALA A 365 -24.62 0.42 6.89
C ALA A 365 -24.47 1.07 8.26
N ALA A 366 -25.59 1.36 8.94
CA ALA A 366 -25.59 1.93 10.29
C ALA A 366 -24.98 0.97 11.32
N GLN A 367 -25.35 -0.31 11.28
CA GLN A 367 -24.82 -1.33 12.18
C GLN A 367 -23.31 -1.51 11.94
N VAL A 368 -22.87 -1.57 10.69
CA VAL A 368 -21.46 -1.71 10.35
C VAL A 368 -20.65 -0.49 10.81
N LEU A 369 -21.17 0.73 10.62
CA LEU A 369 -20.53 1.95 11.13
C LEU A 369 -20.35 1.89 12.67
N GLN A 370 -21.39 1.45 13.40
CA GLN A 370 -21.30 1.28 14.86
C GLN A 370 -20.25 0.24 15.24
N LEU A 371 -20.15 -0.88 14.52
CA LEU A 371 -19.16 -1.93 14.77
C LEU A 371 -17.74 -1.42 14.53
N LEU A 372 -17.48 -0.73 13.40
CA LEU A 372 -16.15 -0.19 13.12
C LEU A 372 -15.73 0.82 14.20
N ARG A 373 -16.60 1.76 14.56
CA ARG A 373 -16.32 2.74 15.62
C ARG A 373 -16.15 2.08 16.98
N GLY A 374 -17.02 1.13 17.30
CA GLY A 374 -16.99 0.40 18.57
C GLY A 374 -15.72 -0.42 18.76
N GLU A 375 -15.23 -1.13 17.74
CA GLU A 375 -14.00 -1.91 17.87
C GLU A 375 -12.76 -1.03 18.00
N ILE A 376 -12.73 0.16 17.37
CA ILE A 376 -11.64 1.13 17.56
C ILE A 376 -11.60 1.60 19.02
N THR A 377 -12.75 2.03 19.57
CA THR A 377 -12.80 2.58 20.93
C THR A 377 -12.68 1.49 22.01
N ARG A 378 -13.15 0.27 21.75
CA ARG A 378 -13.08 -0.87 22.67
C ARG A 378 -11.65 -1.24 23.07
N LEU A 379 -10.66 -0.99 22.20
CA LEU A 379 -9.25 -1.19 22.54
C LEU A 379 -8.77 -0.22 23.61
N ALA A 380 -9.40 0.95 23.77
CA ALA A 380 -9.14 1.86 24.87
C ALA A 380 -9.75 1.37 26.19
N ASP A 381 -10.89 0.67 26.13
CA ASP A 381 -11.61 0.21 27.32
C ASP A 381 -10.98 -1.05 27.93
N ALA A 382 -10.55 -1.99 27.09
CA ALA A 382 -9.99 -3.27 27.53
C ALA A 382 -8.76 -3.68 26.70
N PRO A 383 -7.69 -4.19 27.35
CA PRO A 383 -6.52 -4.70 26.64
C PRO A 383 -6.89 -5.93 25.79
N PRO A 384 -6.14 -6.23 24.71
CA PRO A 384 -6.30 -7.48 23.99
C PRO A 384 -5.89 -8.67 24.86
N ALA A 385 -6.49 -9.84 24.62
CA ALA A 385 -6.05 -11.09 25.23
C ALA A 385 -4.62 -11.44 24.81
N ALA A 386 -3.91 -12.16 25.64
CA ALA A 386 -2.49 -12.45 25.42
C ALA A 386 -2.26 -13.32 24.16
N ASP A 387 -3.14 -14.28 23.90
CA ASP A 387 -3.11 -15.15 22.72
C ASP A 387 -3.47 -14.38 21.44
N GLU A 388 -4.46 -13.49 21.50
CA GLU A 388 -4.81 -12.58 20.42
C GLU A 388 -3.61 -11.70 20.04
N LEU A 389 -2.94 -11.09 21.03
CA LEU A 389 -1.78 -10.25 20.83
C LEU A 389 -0.62 -11.04 20.20
N ALA A 390 -0.31 -12.21 20.75
CA ALA A 390 0.77 -13.07 20.26
C ALA A 390 0.56 -13.46 18.78
N ALA A 391 -0.67 -13.79 18.38
CA ALA A 391 -0.99 -14.09 17.00
C ALA A 391 -0.77 -12.90 16.07
N ARG A 392 -1.05 -11.67 16.52
CA ARG A 392 -0.82 -10.44 15.73
C ARG A 392 0.66 -10.10 15.63
N GLN A 393 1.41 -10.24 16.72
CA GLN A 393 2.86 -10.08 16.71
C GLN A 393 3.52 -11.07 15.76
N ALA A 394 3.15 -12.35 15.81
CA ALA A 394 3.64 -13.37 14.88
C ALA A 394 3.34 -13.02 13.41
N THR A 395 2.15 -12.48 13.12
CA THR A 395 1.77 -12.04 11.77
C THR A 395 2.65 -10.89 11.28
N LEU A 396 2.91 -9.88 12.11
CA LEU A 396 3.76 -8.73 11.77
C LEU A 396 5.22 -9.17 11.55
N ILE A 397 5.75 -10.00 12.45
CA ILE A 397 7.12 -10.54 12.37
C ILE A 397 7.27 -11.41 11.11
N GLY A 398 6.32 -12.30 10.84
CA GLY A 398 6.33 -13.14 9.65
C GLY A 398 6.22 -12.33 8.36
N SER A 399 5.43 -11.27 8.36
CA SER A 399 5.31 -10.35 7.20
C SER A 399 6.61 -9.59 6.95
N PHE A 400 7.29 -9.15 7.99
CA PHE A 400 8.61 -8.54 7.89
C PHE A 400 9.64 -9.52 7.34
N GLY A 401 9.67 -10.77 7.87
CA GLY A 401 10.54 -11.82 7.39
C GLY A 401 10.37 -12.13 5.90
N ARG A 402 9.11 -12.27 5.44
CA ARG A 402 8.83 -12.49 4.01
C ARG A 402 9.35 -11.37 3.11
N ARG A 403 9.30 -10.11 3.57
CA ARG A 403 9.87 -8.99 2.81
C ARG A 403 11.39 -9.05 2.70
N LEU A 404 12.05 -9.63 3.69
CA LEU A 404 13.50 -9.86 3.64
C LEU A 404 13.91 -10.97 2.66
N GLU A 405 12.98 -11.84 2.21
CA GLU A 405 13.31 -12.97 1.34
C GLU A 405 13.65 -12.56 -0.10
N THR A 406 13.29 -11.38 -0.55
CA THR A 406 13.56 -10.89 -1.90
C THR A 406 14.40 -9.61 -1.88
N THR A 407 15.18 -9.39 -2.93
CA THR A 407 15.97 -8.17 -3.10
C THR A 407 15.05 -6.93 -3.21
N ALA A 408 13.94 -7.06 -3.93
CA ALA A 408 12.93 -6.00 -4.04
C ALA A 408 12.27 -5.68 -2.70
N GLY A 409 11.94 -6.71 -1.90
CA GLY A 409 11.35 -6.51 -0.57
C GLY A 409 12.34 -5.86 0.40
N LEU A 410 13.62 -6.24 0.35
CA LEU A 410 14.69 -5.60 1.13
C LEU A 410 14.86 -4.13 0.71
N SER A 411 14.90 -3.85 -0.60
CA SER A 411 14.93 -2.48 -1.13
C SER A 411 13.74 -1.67 -0.62
N ALA A 412 12.52 -2.23 -0.65
CA ALA A 412 11.31 -1.55 -0.18
C ALA A 412 11.34 -1.27 1.34
N LEU A 413 11.97 -2.12 2.16
CA LEU A 413 12.17 -1.86 3.59
C LEU A 413 13.12 -0.67 3.80
N VAL A 414 14.23 -0.61 3.07
CA VAL A 414 15.19 0.50 3.11
C VAL A 414 14.51 1.81 2.64
N VAL A 415 13.80 1.78 1.51
CA VAL A 415 13.02 2.91 0.99
C VAL A 415 12.03 3.40 2.05
N GLY A 416 11.31 2.50 2.73
CA GLY A 416 10.39 2.86 3.79
C GLY A 416 11.05 3.59 4.97
N GLN A 417 12.29 3.26 5.33
CA GLN A 417 13.05 4.01 6.35
C GLN A 417 13.40 5.42 5.85
N LEU A 418 13.93 5.52 4.63
CA LEU A 418 14.34 6.79 4.03
C LEU A 418 13.17 7.78 3.87
N VAL A 419 12.02 7.28 3.39
CA VAL A 419 10.78 8.08 3.22
C VAL A 419 10.27 8.61 4.55
N ASN A 420 10.32 7.78 5.59
CA ASN A 420 9.83 8.13 6.91
C ASN A 420 10.83 8.88 7.78
N GLY A 421 12.02 9.23 7.24
CA GLY A 421 13.07 9.92 8.00
C GLY A 421 13.63 9.10 9.16
N ARG A 422 13.62 7.76 9.07
CA ARG A 422 14.02 6.86 10.15
C ARG A 422 15.42 6.29 9.92
N PRO A 423 16.18 6.06 11.00
CA PRO A 423 17.46 5.37 10.90
C PRO A 423 17.33 3.99 10.27
N LEU A 424 18.27 3.60 9.41
CA LEU A 424 18.31 2.24 8.84
C LEU A 424 18.48 1.17 9.93
N ALA A 425 19.16 1.52 11.02
CA ALA A 425 19.36 0.64 12.19
C ALA A 425 18.04 0.16 12.81
N ASP A 426 16.94 0.91 12.67
CA ASP A 426 15.62 0.54 13.17
C ASP A 426 15.04 -0.74 12.52
N LEU A 427 15.61 -1.17 11.39
CA LEU A 427 15.23 -2.46 10.80
C LEU A 427 15.68 -3.63 11.69
N ALA A 428 16.83 -3.53 12.33
CA ALA A 428 17.35 -4.57 13.24
C ALA A 428 16.50 -4.70 14.52
N THR A 429 15.94 -3.60 15.02
CA THR A 429 15.12 -3.60 16.23
C THR A 429 13.65 -3.90 15.97
N HIS A 430 13.23 -4.02 14.69
CA HIS A 430 11.82 -4.21 14.35
C HIS A 430 11.18 -5.43 15.01
N VAL A 431 11.84 -6.58 14.93
CA VAL A 431 11.30 -7.84 15.47
C VAL A 431 11.26 -7.83 17.01
N PRO A 432 12.37 -7.56 17.71
CA PRO A 432 12.34 -7.54 19.18
C PRO A 432 11.38 -6.48 19.73
N GLU A 433 11.26 -5.30 19.13
CA GLU A 433 10.32 -4.28 19.61
C GLU A 433 8.85 -4.66 19.36
N ILE A 434 8.50 -5.30 18.22
CA ILE A 434 7.15 -5.84 18.00
C ILE A 434 6.85 -6.96 19.01
N ALA A 435 7.78 -7.87 19.25
CA ALA A 435 7.61 -8.98 20.19
C ALA A 435 7.47 -8.52 21.65
N ALA A 436 8.08 -7.40 22.02
CA ALA A 436 8.04 -6.85 23.36
C ALA A 436 6.75 -6.05 23.69
N VAL A 437 5.90 -5.76 22.70
CA VAL A 437 4.66 -5.00 22.96
C VAL A 437 3.72 -5.80 23.85
N THR A 438 3.23 -5.18 24.93
CA THR A 438 2.32 -5.79 25.90
C THR A 438 0.86 -5.40 25.66
N PRO A 439 -0.12 -6.19 26.17
CA PRO A 439 -1.54 -5.83 26.10
C PRO A 439 -1.85 -4.45 26.72
N ALA A 440 -1.20 -4.14 27.86
CA ALA A 440 -1.36 -2.85 28.55
C ALA A 440 -0.87 -1.66 27.70
N GLN A 441 0.23 -1.82 26.97
CA GLN A 441 0.73 -0.79 26.06
C GLN A 441 -0.22 -0.56 24.88
N VAL A 442 -0.81 -1.62 24.30
CA VAL A 442 -1.82 -1.50 23.25
C VAL A 442 -3.04 -0.72 23.75
N GLN A 443 -3.53 -1.03 24.96
CA GLN A 443 -4.64 -0.30 25.56
C GLN A 443 -4.29 1.17 25.84
N ALA A 444 -3.11 1.43 26.39
CA ALA A 444 -2.65 2.80 26.67
C ALA A 444 -2.54 3.63 25.39
N PHE A 445 -2.01 3.05 24.31
CA PHE A 445 -1.99 3.67 22.98
C PHE A 445 -3.39 4.02 22.48
N ALA A 446 -4.32 3.06 22.56
CA ALA A 446 -5.70 3.28 22.12
C ALA A 446 -6.39 4.38 22.95
N ARG A 447 -6.19 4.41 24.27
CA ARG A 447 -6.70 5.49 25.16
C ARG A 447 -6.17 6.86 24.76
N ALA A 448 -4.89 6.94 24.41
CA ALA A 448 -4.26 8.21 24.05
C ALA A 448 -4.73 8.74 22.69
N HIS A 449 -5.00 7.86 21.72
CA HIS A 449 -5.17 8.26 20.32
C HIS A 449 -6.55 7.94 19.74
N TRP A 450 -7.28 6.93 20.24
CA TRP A 450 -8.51 6.41 19.60
C TRP A 450 -9.79 6.73 20.38
N ALA A 451 -9.82 7.91 21.03
CA ALA A 451 -11.02 8.40 21.68
C ALA A 451 -12.14 8.65 20.64
N ALA A 452 -13.39 8.38 21.03
CA ALA A 452 -14.56 8.50 20.16
C ALA A 452 -14.71 9.88 19.50
N ALA A 453 -14.34 10.96 20.20
CA ALA A 453 -14.39 12.33 19.68
C ALA A 453 -13.37 12.61 18.56
N ALA A 454 -12.27 11.84 18.51
CA ALA A 454 -11.25 11.98 17.50
C ALA A 454 -11.57 11.26 16.19
N LEU A 455 -12.58 10.37 16.19
CA LEU A 455 -12.96 9.59 15.02
C LEU A 455 -13.65 10.47 13.97
N ARG A 456 -13.35 10.17 12.70
CA ARG A 456 -14.07 10.69 11.54
C ARG A 456 -14.61 9.52 10.75
N ALA A 457 -15.82 9.67 10.20
CA ALA A 457 -16.44 8.60 9.46
C ALA A 457 -17.11 9.10 8.19
N VAL A 458 -17.16 8.24 7.18
CA VAL A 458 -17.88 8.50 5.93
C VAL A 458 -18.66 7.26 5.56
N VAL A 459 -19.91 7.45 5.16
CA VAL A 459 -20.77 6.42 4.57
C VAL A 459 -21.20 6.91 3.20
N VAL A 460 -21.01 6.08 2.18
CA VAL A 460 -21.40 6.35 0.79
C VAL A 460 -22.30 5.21 0.31
N GLY A 461 -23.42 5.51 -0.27
CA GLY A 461 -24.34 4.50 -0.79
C GLY A 461 -25.72 5.07 -1.09
N ASP A 462 -26.65 4.23 -1.49
CA ASP A 462 -28.05 4.61 -1.63
C ASP A 462 -28.64 4.83 -0.24
N LEU A 463 -28.76 6.09 0.17
CA LEU A 463 -29.24 6.46 1.51
C LEU A 463 -30.72 6.16 1.69
N ALA A 464 -31.51 6.17 0.62
CA ALA A 464 -32.93 5.78 0.68
C ALA A 464 -33.04 4.28 0.95
N ALA A 465 -32.24 3.46 0.31
CA ALA A 465 -32.17 2.01 0.54
C ALA A 465 -31.59 1.64 1.92
N ALA A 466 -30.76 2.50 2.50
CA ALA A 466 -30.22 2.34 3.86
C ALA A 466 -31.26 2.62 4.95
N GLY A 467 -32.35 3.32 4.62
CA GLY A 467 -33.41 3.69 5.55
C GLY A 467 -32.98 4.74 6.58
N ASP A 468 -33.81 4.94 7.60
CA ASP A 468 -33.62 6.00 8.58
C ASP A 468 -32.57 5.73 9.65
N SER A 469 -32.03 4.52 9.69
CA SER A 469 -31.08 4.10 10.73
C SER A 469 -29.81 4.96 10.79
N LEU A 470 -29.28 5.38 9.63
CA LEU A 470 -28.13 6.33 9.56
C LEU A 470 -28.53 7.74 10.03
N ALA A 471 -29.75 8.17 9.73
CA ALA A 471 -30.26 9.48 10.13
C ALA A 471 -30.45 9.57 11.66
N VAL A 472 -30.98 8.50 12.24
CA VAL A 472 -31.16 8.38 13.70
C VAL A 472 -29.82 8.31 14.40
N LEU A 473 -28.87 7.56 13.85
CA LEU A 473 -27.53 7.41 14.43
C LEU A 473 -26.75 8.74 14.49
N ALA A 474 -26.93 9.61 13.51
CA ALA A 474 -26.21 10.87 13.42
C ALA A 474 -27.04 11.97 12.77
N PRO A 475 -27.96 12.61 13.52
CA PRO A 475 -28.82 13.67 12.99
C PRO A 475 -28.02 14.91 12.53
N GLN A 476 -26.83 15.12 13.08
CA GLN A 476 -25.92 16.24 12.73
C GLN A 476 -24.92 15.90 11.62
N ALA A 477 -25.04 14.74 10.95
CA ALA A 477 -24.13 14.37 9.88
C ALA A 477 -24.21 15.36 8.71
N LEU A 478 -23.06 15.66 8.11
CA LEU A 478 -23.02 16.38 6.84
C LEU A 478 -23.58 15.47 5.74
N ARG A 479 -24.67 15.88 5.10
CA ARG A 479 -25.28 15.12 3.99
C ARG A 479 -24.96 15.78 2.67
N LEU A 480 -24.48 14.98 1.72
CA LEU A 480 -24.13 15.39 0.36
C LEU A 480 -24.69 14.37 -0.64
N THR A 481 -25.05 14.83 -1.82
CA THR A 481 -25.19 13.97 -2.99
C THR A 481 -23.85 13.89 -3.74
N MET A 482 -23.67 12.89 -4.62
CA MET A 482 -22.49 12.84 -5.50
C MET A 482 -22.34 14.10 -6.35
N ALA A 483 -23.44 14.74 -6.74
CA ALA A 483 -23.41 16.01 -7.48
C ALA A 483 -22.86 17.19 -6.66
N GLN A 484 -23.09 17.18 -5.35
CA GLN A 484 -22.62 18.22 -4.41
C GLN A 484 -21.20 17.96 -3.90
N LEU A 485 -20.71 16.72 -4.05
CA LEU A 485 -19.38 16.33 -3.56
C LEU A 485 -18.28 17.06 -4.33
N ASP A 486 -17.34 17.65 -3.58
CA ASP A 486 -16.12 18.24 -4.09
C ASP A 486 -14.92 17.75 -3.27
N LEU A 487 -14.18 16.79 -3.83
CA LEU A 487 -13.00 16.21 -3.19
C LEU A 487 -11.77 17.14 -3.18
N GLU A 488 -11.78 18.22 -3.95
CA GLU A 488 -10.71 19.23 -3.91
C GLU A 488 -10.85 20.18 -2.71
N ARG A 489 -12.06 20.32 -2.15
CA ARG A 489 -12.34 21.24 -1.06
C ARG A 489 -12.27 20.56 0.31
N PRO A 490 -11.70 21.23 1.33
CA PRO A 490 -11.68 20.70 2.69
C PRO A 490 -13.08 20.35 3.22
N GLY A 491 -14.08 21.17 2.91
CA GLY A 491 -15.47 20.99 3.35
C GLY A 491 -16.27 19.98 2.54
N LEU A 492 -15.67 19.29 1.55
CA LEU A 492 -16.31 18.32 0.66
C LEU A 492 -17.51 18.82 -0.15
N ARG A 493 -17.87 20.09 -0.07
CA ARG A 493 -19.04 20.65 -0.73
C ARG A 493 -18.66 21.65 -1.81
N LYS A 494 -19.26 21.49 -3.00
CA LYS A 494 -19.22 22.53 -4.04
C LYS A 494 -19.82 23.82 -3.51
N THR A 495 -19.22 24.94 -3.87
CA THR A 495 -19.86 26.26 -3.65
C THR A 495 -21.10 26.33 -4.53
N PRO A 496 -22.24 26.86 -4.02
CA PRO A 496 -23.43 27.09 -4.83
C PRO A 496 -23.16 27.93 -6.07
#